data_6febdb86a2ebbf014194597cbb93b8ad
#
_entry.id   6febdb86a2ebbf014194597cbb93b8ad
#
_cell.length_a   1.000
_cell.length_b   1.000
_cell.length_c   1.000
_cell.angle_alpha   90.00
_cell.angle_beta   90.00
_cell.angle_gamma   90.00
#
_symmetry.space_group_name_H-M   'P 1'
#
loop_
_entity.id
_entity.type
_entity.pdbx_description
1 polymer ?
#
loop_
_entity_poly.entity_id
_entity_poly.type
_entity_poly.pdbx_seq_one_letter_code
_entity_poly.pdbx_strand_id
1 'polypeptide(L)'
;MKVADAVAEILKREGVEFLVAYPVNPIIEAAAKADIRTIIVRQERTGLHMADAYSRLNSGQKIGVFAMQHGPGSENAFGGVAQAYGDSVPIVVLPAGYPRKIANVAPNFNSALNYRHITKWSEHVEIATAVPAALKRAFTQVRNGRPRPVVIEIPSDLFGEDIDLDYEPSFATRSAPDPEAVAEVATILKQAKKPVIYAGQGVHYAKAWRELKDLAEL
;
A
#
# COMPACT_ATOMS: atom_id res chain seq x y z
N MET A 1 15.76 -19.27 0.18
CA MET A 1 15.72 -18.45 -1.05
C MET A 1 16.25 -17.06 -0.78
N LYS A 2 16.66 -16.29 -1.80
CA LYS A 2 17.09 -14.90 -1.58
C LYS A 2 15.92 -14.02 -1.15
N VAL A 3 16.18 -13.00 -0.32
CA VAL A 3 15.16 -12.04 0.12
C VAL A 3 14.46 -11.39 -1.06
N ALA A 4 15.18 -11.01 -2.11
CA ALA A 4 14.55 -10.44 -3.31
C ALA A 4 13.52 -11.39 -3.94
N ASP A 5 13.85 -12.68 -4.06
CA ASP A 5 12.96 -13.71 -4.59
C ASP A 5 11.76 -13.93 -3.63
N ALA A 6 12.00 -13.89 -2.31
CA ALA A 6 10.93 -13.99 -1.32
C ALA A 6 9.95 -12.80 -1.40
N VAL A 7 10.45 -11.57 -1.59
CA VAL A 7 9.60 -10.40 -1.82
C VAL A 7 8.71 -10.62 -3.05
N ALA A 8 9.28 -11.07 -4.16
CA ALA A 8 8.50 -11.33 -5.39
C ALA A 8 7.45 -12.42 -5.18
N GLU A 9 7.82 -13.52 -4.52
CA GLU A 9 6.89 -14.62 -4.22
C GLU A 9 5.73 -14.13 -3.29
N ILE A 10 6.03 -13.31 -2.30
CA ILE A 10 5.02 -12.70 -1.44
C ILE A 10 4.08 -11.81 -2.26
N LEU A 11 4.61 -10.93 -3.11
CA LEU A 11 3.79 -10.08 -3.99
C LEU A 11 2.85 -10.93 -4.86
N LYS A 12 3.35 -12.03 -5.42
CA LYS A 12 2.54 -12.96 -6.20
C LYS A 12 1.43 -13.60 -5.38
N ARG A 13 1.73 -14.11 -4.19
CA ARG A 13 0.72 -14.68 -3.28
C ARG A 13 -0.31 -13.66 -2.82
N GLU A 14 0.07 -12.41 -2.66
CA GLU A 14 -0.83 -11.30 -2.34
C GLU A 14 -1.67 -10.81 -3.54
N GLY A 15 -1.51 -11.43 -4.72
CA GLY A 15 -2.30 -11.14 -5.91
C GLY A 15 -1.88 -9.88 -6.65
N VAL A 16 -0.61 -9.49 -6.54
CA VAL A 16 -0.05 -8.36 -7.30
C VAL A 16 0.11 -8.78 -8.76
N GLU A 17 -0.64 -8.16 -9.66
CA GLU A 17 -0.67 -8.50 -11.09
C GLU A 17 0.53 -7.93 -11.86
N PHE A 18 1.02 -6.77 -11.44
CA PHE A 18 2.22 -6.15 -11.98
C PHE A 18 2.92 -5.30 -10.93
N LEU A 19 4.21 -5.15 -11.10
CA LEU A 19 5.04 -4.28 -10.28
C LEU A 19 5.44 -3.05 -11.09
N VAL A 20 5.12 -1.86 -10.60
CA VAL A 20 5.71 -0.63 -11.13
C VAL A 20 7.02 -0.37 -10.37
N ALA A 21 8.11 -0.07 -11.10
CA ALA A 21 9.41 0.09 -10.45
C ALA A 21 10.35 1.05 -11.18
N TYR A 22 11.31 1.64 -10.42
CA TYR A 22 12.43 2.43 -10.95
C TYR A 22 13.43 2.90 -9.89
N PRO A 23 14.72 2.79 -10.18
CA PRO A 23 15.43 1.58 -10.53
C PRO A 23 15.77 0.81 -9.24
N VAL A 24 15.34 -0.41 -9.12
CA VAL A 24 15.64 -1.31 -7.98
C VAL A 24 15.83 -2.73 -8.51
N ASN A 25 16.92 -2.95 -9.21
CA ASN A 25 17.17 -4.16 -10.00
C ASN A 25 16.88 -5.48 -9.26
N PRO A 26 17.31 -5.69 -8.00
CA PRO A 26 17.06 -6.98 -7.34
C PRO A 26 15.57 -7.35 -7.26
N ILE A 27 14.70 -6.39 -6.95
CA ILE A 27 13.23 -6.63 -6.89
C ILE A 27 12.64 -6.77 -8.29
N ILE A 28 13.10 -5.96 -9.25
CA ILE A 28 12.64 -6.01 -10.66
C ILE A 28 12.93 -7.38 -11.27
N GLU A 29 14.17 -7.87 -11.12
CA GLU A 29 14.59 -9.16 -11.65
C GLU A 29 13.87 -10.33 -10.96
N ALA A 30 13.70 -10.27 -9.64
CA ALA A 30 12.97 -11.27 -8.89
C ALA A 30 11.48 -11.31 -9.28
N ALA A 31 10.83 -10.16 -9.45
CA ALA A 31 9.45 -10.07 -9.92
C ALA A 31 9.29 -10.68 -11.31
N ALA A 32 10.20 -10.36 -12.24
CA ALA A 32 10.19 -10.94 -13.58
C ALA A 32 10.36 -12.49 -13.56
N LYS A 33 11.24 -13.01 -12.72
CA LYS A 33 11.40 -14.47 -12.53
C LYS A 33 10.16 -15.14 -11.93
N ALA A 34 9.41 -14.42 -11.11
CA ALA A 34 8.16 -14.89 -10.50
C ALA A 34 6.93 -14.71 -11.43
N ASP A 35 7.11 -14.37 -12.70
CA ASP A 35 6.06 -14.05 -13.67
C ASP A 35 5.16 -12.87 -13.27
N ILE A 36 5.67 -11.94 -12.48
CA ILE A 36 5.01 -10.66 -12.23
C ILE A 36 5.47 -9.69 -13.33
N ARG A 37 4.53 -9.17 -14.11
CA ARG A 37 4.85 -8.16 -15.11
C ARG A 37 5.48 -6.94 -14.46
N THR A 38 6.68 -6.54 -14.89
CA THR A 38 7.34 -5.33 -14.42
C THR A 38 7.10 -4.17 -15.39
N ILE A 39 6.68 -3.03 -14.86
CA ILE A 39 6.49 -1.77 -15.60
C ILE A 39 7.54 -0.80 -15.13
N ILE A 40 8.56 -0.60 -15.98
CA ILE A 40 9.67 0.31 -15.67
C ILE A 40 9.30 1.71 -16.09
N VAL A 41 9.35 2.64 -15.15
CA VAL A 41 9.10 4.06 -15.40
C VAL A 41 10.43 4.83 -15.51
N ARG A 42 10.37 6.09 -15.87
CA ARG A 42 11.55 6.98 -15.91
C ARG A 42 11.58 8.00 -14.77
N GLN A 43 10.52 8.01 -13.95
CA GLN A 43 10.40 8.93 -12.82
C GLN A 43 9.54 8.26 -11.75
N GLU A 44 10.01 8.28 -10.51
CA GLU A 44 9.38 7.60 -9.39
C GLU A 44 7.98 8.14 -9.08
N ARG A 45 7.81 9.46 -9.15
CA ARG A 45 6.49 10.08 -8.97
C ARG A 45 5.46 9.53 -9.96
N THR A 46 5.84 9.40 -11.24
CA THR A 46 4.95 8.83 -12.26
C THR A 46 4.61 7.39 -11.94
N GLY A 47 5.60 6.58 -11.55
CA GLY A 47 5.37 5.18 -11.17
C GLY A 47 4.45 5.04 -9.98
N LEU A 48 4.61 5.91 -8.99
CA LEU A 48 3.74 5.92 -7.83
C LEU A 48 2.30 6.26 -8.20
N HIS A 49 2.08 7.26 -9.06
CA HIS A 49 0.74 7.60 -9.55
C HIS A 49 0.11 6.49 -10.38
N MET A 50 0.90 5.67 -11.08
CA MET A 50 0.38 4.46 -11.75
C MET A 50 -0.12 3.43 -10.74
N ALA A 51 0.62 3.18 -9.66
CA ALA A 51 0.19 2.30 -8.58
C ALA A 51 -1.06 2.84 -7.86
N ASP A 52 -1.11 4.16 -7.60
CA ASP A 52 -2.28 4.86 -7.04
C ASP A 52 -3.51 4.67 -7.94
N ALA A 53 -3.40 5.00 -9.22
CA ALA A 53 -4.51 4.89 -10.17
C ALA A 53 -5.04 3.46 -10.25
N TYR A 54 -4.16 2.46 -10.24
CA TYR A 54 -4.56 1.06 -10.26
C TYR A 54 -5.37 0.65 -9.03
N SER A 55 -4.91 1.00 -7.83
CA SER A 55 -5.66 0.74 -6.60
C SER A 55 -7.00 1.47 -6.59
N ARG A 56 -7.00 2.74 -6.98
CA ARG A 56 -8.15 3.62 -7.01
C ARG A 56 -9.25 3.11 -7.95
N LEU A 57 -8.90 2.76 -9.18
CA LEU A 57 -9.84 2.25 -10.19
C LEU A 57 -10.41 0.87 -9.85
N ASN A 58 -9.67 0.07 -9.07
CA ASN A 58 -10.13 -1.22 -8.57
C ASN A 58 -10.81 -1.14 -7.20
N SER A 59 -11.19 0.06 -6.73
CA SER A 59 -11.83 0.26 -5.42
C SER A 59 -11.04 -0.38 -4.26
N GLY A 60 -9.70 -0.40 -4.34
CA GLY A 60 -8.82 -1.00 -3.34
C GLY A 60 -8.87 -2.53 -3.27
N GLN A 61 -9.57 -3.21 -4.19
CA GLN A 61 -9.60 -4.69 -4.23
C GLN A 61 -8.29 -5.26 -4.77
N LYS A 62 -7.66 -4.54 -5.67
CA LYS A 62 -6.33 -4.83 -6.20
C LYS A 62 -5.39 -3.72 -5.74
N ILE A 63 -4.27 -4.11 -5.17
CA ILE A 63 -3.32 -3.19 -4.55
C ILE A 63 -2.20 -2.88 -5.54
N GLY A 64 -2.04 -1.59 -5.85
CA GLY A 64 -0.89 -1.10 -6.60
C GLY A 64 0.38 -1.15 -5.74
N VAL A 65 1.46 -1.64 -6.34
CA VAL A 65 2.76 -1.73 -5.68
C VAL A 65 3.79 -0.95 -6.49
N PHE A 66 4.56 -0.11 -5.81
CA PHE A 66 5.65 0.63 -6.39
C PHE A 66 6.96 0.38 -5.65
N ALA A 67 7.99 -0.06 -6.38
CA ALA A 67 9.34 -0.25 -5.83
C ALA A 67 10.32 0.76 -6.42
N MET A 68 11.20 1.32 -5.58
CA MET A 68 12.18 2.33 -5.99
C MET A 68 13.49 2.20 -5.23
N GLN A 69 14.52 2.87 -5.74
CA GLN A 69 15.82 2.95 -5.06
C GLN A 69 15.74 3.84 -3.81
N HIS A 70 16.77 3.73 -2.97
CA HIS A 70 16.99 4.59 -1.81
C HIS A 70 17.28 6.05 -2.20
N GLY A 71 17.25 6.93 -1.21
CA GLY A 71 17.61 8.35 -1.37
C GLY A 71 16.80 9.05 -2.44
N PRO A 72 17.40 9.49 -3.55
CA PRO A 72 16.73 10.28 -4.58
C PRO A 72 15.45 9.66 -5.12
N GLY A 73 15.36 8.32 -5.21
CA GLY A 73 14.15 7.64 -5.62
C GLY A 73 12.99 7.84 -4.63
N SER A 74 13.29 7.65 -3.35
CA SER A 74 12.31 7.91 -2.28
C SER A 74 11.93 9.39 -2.20
N GLU A 75 12.91 10.30 -2.26
CA GLU A 75 12.65 11.74 -2.24
C GLU A 75 11.72 12.17 -3.38
N ASN A 76 11.96 11.65 -4.58
CA ASN A 76 11.16 11.98 -5.77
C ASN A 76 9.72 11.41 -5.71
N ALA A 77 9.51 10.30 -5.04
CA ALA A 77 8.19 9.68 -4.86
C ALA A 77 7.34 10.34 -3.76
N PHE A 78 7.93 11.12 -2.86
CA PHE A 78 7.30 11.65 -1.64
C PHE A 78 5.95 12.34 -1.90
N GLY A 79 5.87 13.24 -2.89
CA GLY A 79 4.65 13.96 -3.22
C GLY A 79 3.50 13.05 -3.66
N GLY A 80 3.81 11.95 -4.35
CA GLY A 80 2.80 10.96 -4.75
C GLY A 80 2.26 10.14 -3.58
N VAL A 81 3.12 9.79 -2.60
CA VAL A 81 2.68 9.13 -1.37
C VAL A 81 1.78 10.05 -0.55
N ALA A 82 2.16 11.33 -0.44
CA ALA A 82 1.36 12.34 0.25
C ALA A 82 -0.04 12.50 -0.38
N GLN A 83 -0.13 12.50 -1.72
CA GLN A 83 -1.41 12.52 -2.42
C GLN A 83 -2.25 11.27 -2.12
N ALA A 84 -1.68 10.08 -2.24
CA ALA A 84 -2.37 8.83 -1.93
C ALA A 84 -2.87 8.80 -0.47
N TYR A 85 -2.11 9.37 0.47
CA TYR A 85 -2.51 9.50 1.85
C TYR A 85 -3.71 10.44 2.03
N GLY A 86 -3.66 11.62 1.43
CA GLY A 86 -4.75 12.60 1.46
C GLY A 86 -6.05 12.02 0.91
N ASP A 87 -5.95 11.33 -0.22
CA ASP A 87 -7.08 10.72 -0.92
C ASP A 87 -7.47 9.33 -0.41
N SER A 88 -6.81 8.84 0.65
CA SER A 88 -7.10 7.51 1.23
C SER A 88 -6.98 6.36 0.22
N VAL A 89 -5.91 6.33 -0.57
CA VAL A 89 -5.66 5.27 -1.57
C VAL A 89 -4.74 4.20 -0.98
N PRO A 90 -5.12 2.90 -1.05
CA PRO A 90 -4.30 1.82 -0.53
C PRO A 90 -3.23 1.43 -1.56
N ILE A 91 -1.99 1.74 -1.28
CA ILE A 91 -0.82 1.33 -2.07
C ILE A 91 0.27 0.79 -1.17
N VAL A 92 1.07 -0.13 -1.67
CA VAL A 92 2.29 -0.61 -1.01
C VAL A 92 3.50 -0.01 -1.72
N VAL A 93 4.36 0.65 -0.97
CA VAL A 93 5.57 1.30 -1.46
C VAL A 93 6.79 0.61 -0.87
N LEU A 94 7.69 0.17 -1.73
CA LEU A 94 8.86 -0.61 -1.39
C LEU A 94 10.15 0.12 -1.77
N PRO A 95 10.57 1.14 -1.00
CA PRO A 95 11.88 1.73 -1.20
C PRO A 95 12.97 0.73 -0.80
N ALA A 96 13.98 0.59 -1.64
CA ALA A 96 15.24 0.05 -1.17
C ALA A 96 15.83 1.04 -0.15
N GLY A 97 16.27 0.55 1.00
CA GLY A 97 17.03 1.34 1.95
C GLY A 97 18.53 1.40 1.57
N TYR A 98 19.25 2.35 2.14
CA TYR A 98 20.71 2.28 2.13
C TYR A 98 21.16 0.99 2.81
N PRO A 99 22.33 0.44 2.44
CA PRO A 99 22.90 -0.68 3.18
C PRO A 99 22.96 -0.35 4.68
N ARG A 100 22.62 -1.32 5.55
CA ARG A 100 22.54 -1.14 7.02
C ARG A 100 23.79 -0.45 7.60
N LYS A 101 24.95 -0.75 7.04
CA LYS A 101 26.24 -0.17 7.45
C LYS A 101 26.27 1.36 7.40
N ILE A 102 25.49 1.97 6.50
CA ILE A 102 25.49 3.43 6.25
C ILE A 102 24.09 4.05 6.35
N ALA A 103 23.08 3.30 6.69
CA ALA A 103 21.69 3.77 6.68
C ALA A 103 21.44 5.01 7.56
N ASN A 104 22.16 5.10 8.69
CA ASN A 104 22.03 6.20 9.64
C ASN A 104 23.11 7.28 9.49
N VAL A 105 23.86 7.26 8.40
CA VAL A 105 24.92 8.27 8.13
C VAL A 105 24.27 9.45 7.39
N ALA A 106 24.35 10.65 7.98
CA ALA A 106 23.89 11.86 7.30
C ALA A 106 24.77 12.16 6.06
N PRO A 107 24.17 12.61 4.95
CA PRO A 107 22.80 13.06 4.73
C PRO A 107 21.85 11.98 4.16
N ASN A 108 22.06 10.69 4.40
CA ASN A 108 21.26 9.62 3.83
C ASN A 108 19.78 9.77 4.23
N PHE A 109 18.91 9.68 3.22
CA PHE A 109 17.45 9.78 3.39
C PHE A 109 16.90 8.49 3.97
N ASN A 110 16.32 8.54 5.16
CA ASN A 110 15.60 7.42 5.77
C ASN A 110 14.14 7.46 5.32
N SER A 111 13.75 6.52 4.45
CA SER A 111 12.42 6.50 3.88
C SER A 111 11.36 6.24 4.93
N ALA A 112 11.54 5.25 5.78
CA ALA A 112 10.56 4.88 6.80
C ALA A 112 10.28 6.03 7.77
N LEU A 113 11.31 6.77 8.16
CA LEU A 113 11.17 7.92 9.05
C LEU A 113 10.46 9.10 8.37
N ASN A 114 10.89 9.46 7.16
CA ASN A 114 10.36 10.62 6.44
C ASN A 114 8.92 10.42 5.96
N TYR A 115 8.54 9.20 5.60
CA TYR A 115 7.18 8.89 5.17
C TYR A 115 6.18 8.70 6.32
N ARG A 116 6.62 8.67 7.56
CA ARG A 116 5.79 8.34 8.73
C ARG A 116 4.49 9.16 8.83
N HIS A 117 4.54 10.44 8.46
CA HIS A 117 3.39 11.35 8.61
C HIS A 117 2.43 11.34 7.40
N ILE A 118 2.81 10.68 6.31
CA ILE A 118 2.02 10.58 5.07
C ILE A 118 1.73 9.13 4.68
N THR A 119 1.77 8.23 5.66
CA THR A 119 1.45 6.80 5.49
C THR A 119 0.60 6.31 6.65
N LYS A 120 -0.12 5.24 6.42
CA LYS A 120 -0.82 4.51 7.49
C LYS A 120 0.14 3.70 8.34
N TRP A 121 1.17 3.16 7.69
CA TRP A 121 2.24 2.41 8.32
C TRP A 121 3.54 2.63 7.55
N SER A 122 4.62 2.83 8.28
CA SER A 122 5.96 2.96 7.72
C SER A 122 6.93 2.17 8.58
N GLU A 123 7.71 1.28 7.95
CA GLU A 123 8.59 0.36 8.64
C GLU A 123 9.93 0.24 7.89
N HIS A 124 11.02 0.28 8.65
CA HIS A 124 12.35 -0.09 8.19
C HIS A 124 12.66 -1.51 8.66
N VAL A 125 13.05 -2.38 7.73
CA VAL A 125 13.37 -3.78 8.05
C VAL A 125 14.86 -3.92 8.36
N GLU A 126 15.20 -4.41 9.53
CA GLU A 126 16.60 -4.50 9.95
C GLU A 126 17.26 -5.85 9.66
N ILE A 127 16.48 -6.92 9.58
CA ILE A 127 16.98 -8.29 9.35
C ILE A 127 16.17 -9.00 8.28
N ALA A 128 16.84 -9.84 7.51
CA ALA A 128 16.24 -10.56 6.37
C ALA A 128 15.02 -11.40 6.76
N THR A 129 15.09 -12.10 7.90
CA THR A 129 14.01 -12.96 8.39
C THR A 129 12.74 -12.21 8.80
N ALA A 130 12.80 -10.89 8.99
CA ALA A 130 11.64 -10.06 9.32
C ALA A 130 10.87 -9.58 8.06
N VAL A 131 11.45 -9.70 6.85
CA VAL A 131 10.83 -9.23 5.61
C VAL A 131 9.44 -9.84 5.35
N PRO A 132 9.21 -11.16 5.50
CA PRO A 132 7.88 -11.73 5.29
C PRO A 132 6.82 -11.16 6.24
N ALA A 133 7.16 -11.00 7.52
CA ALA A 133 6.25 -10.44 8.52
C ALA A 133 5.96 -8.95 8.26
N ALA A 134 6.95 -8.16 7.82
CA ALA A 134 6.78 -6.76 7.46
C ALA A 134 5.84 -6.60 6.27
N LEU A 135 6.00 -7.42 5.22
CA LEU A 135 5.12 -7.41 4.05
C LEU A 135 3.70 -7.88 4.41
N LYS A 136 3.56 -8.90 5.27
CA LYS A 136 2.23 -9.30 5.77
C LYS A 136 1.53 -8.15 6.51
N ARG A 137 2.23 -7.43 7.36
CA ARG A 137 1.69 -6.22 8.01
C ARG A 137 1.29 -5.17 6.96
N ALA A 138 2.12 -4.93 5.95
CA ALA A 138 1.83 -3.97 4.90
C ALA A 138 0.50 -4.29 4.20
N PHE A 139 0.34 -5.52 3.71
CA PHE A 139 -0.90 -5.92 3.02
C PHE A 139 -2.11 -5.97 3.96
N THR A 140 -1.92 -6.38 5.21
CA THR A 140 -2.97 -6.30 6.23
C THR A 140 -3.43 -4.84 6.44
N GLN A 141 -2.49 -3.91 6.54
CA GLN A 141 -2.80 -2.49 6.76
C GLN A 141 -3.52 -1.84 5.57
N VAL A 142 -3.12 -2.13 4.33
CA VAL A 142 -3.78 -1.53 3.16
C VAL A 142 -5.17 -2.08 2.90
N ARG A 143 -5.45 -3.33 3.32
CA ARG A 143 -6.74 -4.01 3.12
C ARG A 143 -7.77 -3.75 4.20
N ASN A 144 -7.37 -3.30 5.38
CA ASN A 144 -8.26 -3.20 6.54
C ASN A 144 -8.38 -1.77 7.06
N GLY A 145 -9.57 -1.39 7.50
CA GLY A 145 -9.88 -0.06 8.01
C GLY A 145 -9.80 1.01 6.92
N ARG A 146 -9.42 2.25 7.29
CA ARG A 146 -9.29 3.34 6.30
C ARG A 146 -8.14 3.05 5.34
N PRO A 147 -8.38 3.00 4.01
CA PRO A 147 -7.33 2.82 3.02
C PRO A 147 -6.32 3.96 3.06
N ARG A 148 -5.03 3.65 3.00
CA ARG A 148 -3.93 4.63 2.92
C ARG A 148 -2.65 3.92 2.49
N PRO A 149 -1.63 4.64 1.99
CA PRO A 149 -0.35 4.07 1.62
C PRO A 149 0.38 3.46 2.82
N VAL A 150 1.15 2.40 2.53
CA VAL A 150 2.07 1.76 3.46
C VAL A 150 3.45 1.70 2.83
N VAL A 151 4.48 1.97 3.62
CA VAL A 151 5.89 1.95 3.18
C VAL A 151 6.66 0.89 3.97
N ILE A 152 7.35 0.00 3.25
CA ILE A 152 8.30 -0.96 3.83
C ILE A 152 9.66 -0.72 3.19
N GLU A 153 10.56 -0.13 3.93
CA GLU A 153 11.93 0.12 3.51
C GLU A 153 12.78 -1.12 3.79
N ILE A 154 13.36 -1.67 2.72
CA ILE A 154 14.22 -2.86 2.82
C ILE A 154 15.65 -2.46 2.44
N PRO A 155 16.61 -2.48 3.39
CA PRO A 155 18.01 -2.23 3.10
C PRO A 155 18.52 -3.05 1.93
N SER A 156 19.26 -2.42 1.02
CA SER A 156 19.68 -3.05 -0.23
C SER A 156 20.63 -4.23 -0.04
N ASP A 157 21.36 -4.28 1.05
CA ASP A 157 22.23 -5.41 1.40
C ASP A 157 21.45 -6.66 1.88
N LEU A 158 20.18 -6.51 2.27
CA LEU A 158 19.34 -7.64 2.63
C LEU A 158 18.88 -8.47 1.42
N PHE A 159 18.76 -7.88 0.23
CA PHE A 159 18.20 -8.58 -0.93
C PHE A 159 18.97 -9.86 -1.32
N GLY A 160 20.27 -9.90 -1.03
CA GLY A 160 21.13 -11.04 -1.29
C GLY A 160 21.18 -12.10 -0.17
N GLU A 161 20.61 -11.82 1.00
CA GLU A 161 20.61 -12.76 2.11
C GLU A 161 19.60 -13.91 1.86
N ASP A 162 19.86 -15.06 2.45
CA ASP A 162 18.99 -16.23 2.35
C ASP A 162 18.02 -16.29 3.51
N ILE A 163 16.76 -16.60 3.21
CA ILE A 163 15.71 -16.85 4.21
C ILE A 163 14.89 -18.08 3.85
N ASP A 164 14.26 -18.68 4.86
CA ASP A 164 13.18 -19.64 4.67
C ASP A 164 11.87 -18.87 4.60
N LEU A 165 11.07 -19.14 3.56
CA LEU A 165 9.79 -18.46 3.35
C LEU A 165 8.63 -19.35 3.79
N ASP A 166 8.07 -19.03 4.95
CA ASP A 166 6.76 -19.47 5.39
C ASP A 166 5.81 -18.25 5.34
N TYR A 167 4.85 -18.28 4.40
CA TYR A 167 4.00 -17.11 4.15
C TYR A 167 2.60 -17.50 3.73
N GLU A 168 1.62 -17.00 4.48
CA GLU A 168 0.21 -17.04 4.14
C GLU A 168 -0.28 -15.63 3.79
N PRO A 169 -1.03 -15.46 2.69
CA PRO A 169 -1.56 -14.15 2.29
C PRO A 169 -2.39 -13.47 3.38
N SER A 170 -2.39 -12.15 3.36
CA SER A 170 -3.25 -11.36 4.23
C SER A 170 -4.69 -11.39 3.71
N PHE A 171 -5.65 -11.19 4.60
CA PHE A 171 -7.07 -11.13 4.25
C PHE A 171 -7.69 -9.80 4.63
N ALA A 172 -8.75 -9.43 3.91
CA ALA A 172 -9.54 -8.26 4.21
C ALA A 172 -10.67 -8.62 5.18
N THR A 173 -10.87 -7.78 6.20
CA THR A 173 -12.00 -7.86 7.10
C THR A 173 -12.99 -6.74 6.81
N ARG A 174 -14.26 -6.97 7.12
CA ARG A 174 -15.30 -5.93 7.06
C ARG A 174 -15.79 -5.64 8.47
N SER A 175 -15.80 -4.37 8.83
CA SER A 175 -16.43 -3.92 10.08
C SER A 175 -17.89 -3.61 9.80
N ALA A 176 -18.78 -4.13 10.63
CA ALA A 176 -20.19 -3.76 10.63
C ALA A 176 -20.42 -2.60 11.61
N PRO A 177 -21.35 -1.68 11.31
CA PRO A 177 -21.77 -0.66 12.28
C PRO A 177 -22.58 -1.31 13.42
N ASP A 178 -22.72 -0.58 14.52
CA ASP A 178 -23.61 -0.96 15.62
C ASP A 178 -25.07 -0.96 15.13
N PRO A 179 -25.82 -2.07 15.28
CA PRO A 179 -27.20 -2.16 14.82
C PRO A 179 -28.15 -1.15 15.51
N GLU A 180 -27.92 -0.80 16.77
CA GLU A 180 -28.74 0.17 17.50
C GLU A 180 -28.52 1.58 16.93
N ALA A 181 -27.26 1.95 16.68
CA ALA A 181 -26.91 3.22 16.04
C ALA A 181 -27.49 3.32 14.61
N VAL A 182 -27.52 2.23 13.85
CA VAL A 182 -28.15 2.21 12.52
C VAL A 182 -29.66 2.46 12.63
N ALA A 183 -30.36 1.86 13.59
CA ALA A 183 -31.79 2.06 13.81
C ALA A 183 -32.12 3.51 14.21
N GLU A 184 -31.27 4.12 15.05
CA GLU A 184 -31.40 5.51 15.44
C GLU A 184 -31.22 6.45 14.23
N VAL A 185 -30.17 6.27 13.44
CA VAL A 185 -29.93 7.04 12.20
C VAL A 185 -31.09 6.91 11.24
N ALA A 186 -31.65 5.72 11.04
CA ALA A 186 -32.79 5.50 10.19
C ALA A 186 -34.03 6.28 10.69
N THR A 187 -34.24 6.34 12.00
CA THR A 187 -35.33 7.13 12.62
C THR A 187 -35.14 8.63 12.37
N ILE A 188 -33.95 9.13 12.57
CA ILE A 188 -33.61 10.56 12.32
C ILE A 188 -33.85 10.92 10.86
N LEU A 189 -33.40 10.08 9.92
CA LEU A 189 -33.58 10.33 8.48
C LEU A 189 -35.06 10.36 8.08
N LYS A 190 -35.90 9.45 8.62
CA LYS A 190 -37.34 9.44 8.36
C LYS A 190 -38.08 10.68 8.85
N GLN A 191 -37.55 11.33 9.90
CA GLN A 191 -38.15 12.54 10.47
C GLN A 191 -37.59 13.84 9.82
N ALA A 192 -36.47 13.73 9.09
CA ALA A 192 -35.82 14.88 8.48
C ALA A 192 -36.65 15.43 7.31
N LYS A 193 -36.86 16.76 7.29
CA LYS A 193 -37.59 17.43 6.21
C LYS A 193 -36.73 17.73 4.99
N LYS A 194 -35.44 17.95 5.18
CA LYS A 194 -34.47 18.28 4.12
C LYS A 194 -33.11 17.66 4.45
N PRO A 195 -32.99 16.33 4.39
CA PRO A 195 -31.74 15.68 4.65
C PRO A 195 -30.70 16.00 3.56
N VAL A 196 -29.43 16.07 3.93
CA VAL A 196 -28.30 16.23 3.01
C VAL A 196 -27.36 15.05 3.20
N ILE A 197 -27.02 14.39 2.10
CA ILE A 197 -26.04 13.28 2.09
C ILE A 197 -24.70 13.84 1.65
N TYR A 198 -23.68 13.73 2.50
CA TYR A 198 -22.30 14.04 2.16
C TYR A 198 -21.50 12.74 2.06
N ALA A 199 -21.40 12.21 0.83
CA ALA A 199 -20.76 10.93 0.56
C ALA A 199 -19.27 11.11 0.26
N GLY A 200 -18.42 10.47 1.05
CA GLY A 200 -16.97 10.44 0.85
C GLY A 200 -16.49 9.18 0.11
N GLN A 201 -15.18 9.03 -0.02
CA GLN A 201 -14.55 7.88 -0.72
C GLN A 201 -14.84 6.53 -0.06
N GLY A 202 -15.29 6.49 1.19
CA GLY A 202 -15.70 5.26 1.85
C GLY A 202 -16.78 4.49 1.08
N VAL A 203 -17.72 5.20 0.45
CA VAL A 203 -18.75 4.62 -0.43
C VAL A 203 -18.11 3.89 -1.62
N HIS A 204 -17.07 4.49 -2.23
CA HIS A 204 -16.36 3.88 -3.36
C HIS A 204 -15.64 2.59 -2.94
N TYR A 205 -14.87 2.62 -1.85
CA TYR A 205 -14.14 1.43 -1.38
C TYR A 205 -15.07 0.34 -0.84
N ALA A 206 -16.21 0.70 -0.26
CA ALA A 206 -17.25 -0.24 0.15
C ALA A 206 -18.07 -0.77 -1.04
N LYS A 207 -17.95 -0.17 -2.24
CA LYS A 207 -18.79 -0.42 -3.43
C LYS A 207 -20.28 -0.25 -3.16
N ALA A 208 -20.62 0.68 -2.25
CA ALA A 208 -21.98 0.93 -1.77
C ALA A 208 -22.71 1.99 -2.63
N TRP A 209 -22.45 2.01 -3.95
CA TRP A 209 -23.07 3.01 -4.84
C TRP A 209 -24.58 2.80 -4.98
N ARG A 210 -25.01 1.54 -5.03
CA ARG A 210 -26.42 1.18 -5.15
C ARG A 210 -27.17 1.56 -3.88
N GLU A 211 -26.63 1.17 -2.74
CA GLU A 211 -27.21 1.49 -1.43
C GLU A 211 -27.31 3.00 -1.20
N LEU A 212 -26.28 3.76 -1.63
CA LEU A 212 -26.30 5.22 -1.56
C LEU A 212 -27.40 5.80 -2.47
N LYS A 213 -27.55 5.27 -3.68
CA LYS A 213 -28.60 5.70 -4.60
C LYS A 213 -29.98 5.40 -4.03
N ASP A 214 -30.21 4.16 -3.58
CA ASP A 214 -31.47 3.72 -3.02
C ASP A 214 -31.85 4.58 -1.79
N LEU A 215 -30.87 4.92 -0.93
CA LEU A 215 -31.08 5.84 0.20
C LEU A 215 -31.46 7.26 -0.23
N ALA A 216 -30.88 7.75 -1.32
CA ALA A 216 -31.13 9.10 -1.80
C ALA A 216 -32.47 9.26 -2.52
N GLU A 217 -33.05 8.15 -2.98
CA GLU A 217 -34.34 8.11 -3.69
C GLU A 217 -35.54 7.79 -2.77
N LEU A 218 -35.30 7.50 -1.48
CA LEU A 218 -36.31 7.29 -0.45
C LEU A 218 -36.94 8.61 -0.01
#